data_04f3346557655cf2cb1a0fbc03e67a15
#
_entry.id   04f3346557655cf2cb1a0fbc03e67a15
#
_cell.length_a   1.000
_cell.length_b   1.000
_cell.length_c   1.000
_cell.angle_alpha   90.00
_cell.angle_beta   90.00
_cell.angle_gamma   90.00
#
_symmetry.space_group_name_H-M   'P 1'
#
loop_
_entity.id
_entity.type
_entity.pdbx_description
1 polymer ?
#
loop_
_entity_poly.entity_id
_entity_poly.type
_entity_poly.pdbx_seq_one_letter_code
_entity_poly.pdbx_strand_id
1 'polypeptide(L)'
;MVKQKQVCIIGAGVSGLAAAKAFLARGHHVTVVERSGDLGGVWEPARSYPDVQTQSPKDLYRYTDRGMPRSYPEWPTGPQVHAYLADYARDYGIKRLIRFNTAVLQMNRRPDSIPGWKLDLRGTDSHITQENFDFVVVCTGQFNEPQVISHPGKDTFETQGGRILHSSQYNDAAIAKGRKVVVLGGSKSATDIAVNAVNAGASDVTLVYRRPVWRCPYFIGGLINFKRIFYTRALEAMFRSGSVASLLRFTQAVAKPLVWVSWRGLESLLKLQLKLTKCDMVPDERVEDGVNCSVPIATPGFFPMVADGRIKAIRGSFDHYDGKTIVMTGSERIIADLVVLATGYRIGVPFLPQTFRDNLVDPDGQYRLYRLIANPDLPDLGFVGFNSSFCTVLCADMAANWLVRYADGQLAYQPTKDEMHKIIDMMLHF
;
A
#
# COMPACT_ATOMS: atom_id res chain seq x y z
N MET A 1 12.54 -29.05 21.66
CA MET A 1 13.11 -28.49 20.42
C MET A 1 11.96 -28.18 19.45
N VAL A 2 11.96 -27.03 18.79
CA VAL A 2 10.98 -26.71 17.76
C VAL A 2 11.19 -27.64 16.57
N LYS A 3 10.12 -28.26 16.04
CA LYS A 3 10.19 -29.06 14.83
C LYS A 3 10.50 -28.13 13.65
N GLN A 4 11.58 -28.37 12.94
CA GLN A 4 11.91 -27.62 11.73
C GLN A 4 10.84 -27.85 10.66
N LYS A 5 10.44 -26.76 9.99
CA LYS A 5 9.42 -26.76 8.93
C LYS A 5 10.04 -26.33 7.60
N GLN A 6 9.49 -26.85 6.52
CA GLN A 6 9.68 -26.30 5.18
C GLN A 6 8.68 -25.16 4.99
N VAL A 7 9.17 -23.92 4.87
CA VAL A 7 8.35 -22.71 4.85
C VAL A 7 8.47 -22.03 3.50
N CYS A 8 7.33 -21.78 2.84
CA CYS A 8 7.28 -20.94 1.66
C CYS A 8 6.79 -19.54 2.04
N ILE A 9 7.51 -18.51 1.58
CA ILE A 9 7.12 -17.12 1.71
C ILE A 9 6.80 -16.58 0.33
N ILE A 10 5.57 -16.08 0.13
CA ILE A 10 5.10 -15.59 -1.16
C ILE A 10 5.24 -14.08 -1.21
N GLY A 11 6.24 -13.60 -1.95
CA GLY A 11 6.60 -12.20 -2.13
C GLY A 11 7.88 -11.80 -1.41
N ALA A 12 8.76 -11.04 -2.09
CA ALA A 12 10.03 -10.54 -1.58
C ALA A 12 10.04 -9.02 -1.32
N GLY A 13 8.88 -8.46 -0.97
CA GLY A 13 8.76 -7.08 -0.49
C GLY A 13 9.11 -6.95 0.99
N VAL A 14 8.81 -5.78 1.57
CA VAL A 14 9.03 -5.47 2.99
C VAL A 14 8.57 -6.61 3.92
N SER A 15 7.36 -7.11 3.70
CA SER A 15 6.75 -8.14 4.55
C SER A 15 7.41 -9.50 4.39
N GLY A 16 7.76 -9.88 3.16
CA GLY A 16 8.43 -11.15 2.88
C GLY A 16 9.83 -11.22 3.47
N LEU A 17 10.58 -10.13 3.41
CA LEU A 17 11.90 -10.05 4.03
C LEU A 17 11.83 -10.15 5.56
N ALA A 18 10.84 -9.50 6.19
CA ALA A 18 10.58 -9.62 7.63
C ALA A 18 10.23 -11.07 8.01
N ALA A 19 9.32 -11.70 7.27
CA ALA A 19 8.93 -13.09 7.49
C ALA A 19 10.11 -14.05 7.31
N ALA A 20 10.88 -13.89 6.23
CA ALA A 20 12.06 -14.73 5.96
C ALA A 20 13.05 -14.69 7.11
N LYS A 21 13.39 -13.48 7.58
CA LYS A 21 14.29 -13.32 8.73
C LYS A 21 13.74 -14.01 9.99
N ALA A 22 12.44 -13.78 10.30
CA ALA A 22 11.84 -14.32 11.52
C ALA A 22 11.85 -15.85 11.54
N PHE A 23 11.51 -16.51 10.42
CA PHE A 23 11.52 -17.96 10.31
C PHE A 23 12.93 -18.54 10.27
N LEU A 24 13.88 -17.91 9.58
CA LEU A 24 15.30 -18.29 9.59
C LEU A 24 15.91 -18.25 11.00
N ALA A 25 15.63 -17.19 11.75
CA ALA A 25 16.13 -17.02 13.11
C ALA A 25 15.66 -18.12 14.09
N ARG A 26 14.59 -18.85 13.71
CA ARG A 26 14.08 -19.98 14.48
C ARG A 26 14.49 -21.35 13.93
N GLY A 27 15.36 -21.35 12.91
CA GLY A 27 15.94 -22.57 12.36
C GLY A 27 15.06 -23.30 11.34
N HIS A 28 14.04 -22.66 10.79
CA HIS A 28 13.24 -23.24 9.71
C HIS A 28 13.96 -23.17 8.36
N HIS A 29 13.60 -24.07 7.44
CA HIS A 29 14.04 -24.04 6.05
C HIS A 29 13.10 -23.11 5.27
N VAL A 30 13.65 -22.01 4.76
CA VAL A 30 12.86 -20.95 4.11
C VAL A 30 13.15 -20.92 2.61
N THR A 31 12.09 -20.91 1.81
CA THR A 31 12.10 -20.57 0.39
C THR A 31 11.23 -19.31 0.21
N VAL A 32 11.76 -18.29 -0.45
CA VAL A 32 11.00 -17.11 -0.83
C VAL A 32 10.73 -17.16 -2.33
N VAL A 33 9.48 -17.01 -2.75
CA VAL A 33 9.11 -16.95 -4.17
C VAL A 33 8.65 -15.53 -4.51
N GLU A 34 9.26 -14.95 -5.55
CA GLU A 34 8.94 -13.61 -6.04
C GLU A 34 8.65 -13.65 -7.54
N ARG A 35 7.50 -13.11 -7.93
CA ARG A 35 7.08 -13.09 -9.35
C ARG A 35 7.88 -12.12 -10.21
N SER A 36 8.43 -11.08 -9.59
CA SER A 36 9.27 -10.08 -10.26
C SER A 36 10.74 -10.53 -10.37
N GLY A 37 11.51 -9.81 -11.18
CA GLY A 37 12.94 -10.06 -11.38
C GLY A 37 13.83 -9.55 -10.26
N ASP A 38 13.29 -8.75 -9.33
CA ASP A 38 14.03 -8.23 -8.19
C ASP A 38 13.13 -8.18 -6.95
N LEU A 39 13.76 -8.00 -5.80
CA LEU A 39 13.08 -7.79 -4.51
C LEU A 39 12.59 -6.35 -4.35
N GLY A 40 11.81 -6.10 -3.32
CA GLY A 40 11.39 -4.75 -2.94
C GLY A 40 9.88 -4.50 -3.04
N GLY A 41 9.15 -5.34 -3.78
CA GLY A 41 7.71 -5.22 -3.94
C GLY A 41 7.32 -3.91 -4.64
N VAL A 42 6.64 -2.99 -3.94
CA VAL A 42 6.26 -1.69 -4.51
C VAL A 42 7.43 -0.72 -4.68
N TRP A 43 8.58 -1.03 -4.09
CA TRP A 43 9.81 -0.26 -4.20
C TRP A 43 10.75 -0.79 -5.30
N GLU A 44 10.40 -1.92 -5.92
CA GLU A 44 11.13 -2.42 -7.08
C GLU A 44 11.05 -1.39 -8.22
N PRO A 45 12.19 -1.04 -8.85
CA PRO A 45 12.23 0.00 -9.91
C PRO A 45 11.27 -0.27 -11.07
N ALA A 46 11.07 -1.54 -11.45
CA ALA A 46 10.15 -1.91 -12.53
C ALA A 46 8.67 -1.68 -12.21
N ARG A 47 8.31 -1.50 -10.93
CA ARG A 47 6.94 -1.32 -10.44
C ARG A 47 6.68 0.03 -9.78
N SER A 48 7.71 0.78 -9.45
CA SER A 48 7.59 2.10 -8.86
C SER A 48 7.56 3.19 -9.94
N TYR A 49 6.68 4.17 -9.76
CA TYR A 49 6.69 5.35 -10.60
C TYR A 49 7.87 6.28 -10.23
N PRO A 50 8.37 7.09 -11.18
CA PRO A 50 9.48 7.99 -10.93
C PRO A 50 9.20 8.99 -9.79
N ASP A 51 10.24 9.38 -9.07
CA ASP A 51 10.20 10.34 -7.96
C ASP A 51 9.35 9.90 -6.75
N VAL A 52 8.96 8.63 -6.68
CA VAL A 52 8.23 8.11 -5.51
C VAL A 52 9.06 8.27 -4.24
N GLN A 53 8.40 8.71 -3.16
CA GLN A 53 9.00 8.87 -1.84
C GLN A 53 8.11 8.23 -0.77
N THR A 54 8.72 7.89 0.37
CA THR A 54 7.95 7.43 1.53
C THR A 54 7.02 8.54 2.04
N GLN A 55 5.86 8.16 2.54
CA GLN A 55 4.95 9.05 3.25
C GLN A 55 5.22 9.04 4.76
N SER A 56 5.98 8.07 5.22
CA SER A 56 6.44 7.96 6.61
C SER A 56 7.91 8.35 6.73
N PRO A 57 8.32 9.00 7.83
CA PRO A 57 9.73 9.30 8.09
C PRO A 57 10.56 8.03 8.17
N LYS A 58 11.84 8.10 7.79
CA LYS A 58 12.76 6.96 7.80
C LYS A 58 12.88 6.26 9.16
N ASP A 59 12.69 7.00 10.25
CA ASP A 59 12.75 6.45 11.61
C ASP A 59 11.58 5.50 11.92
N LEU A 60 10.45 5.67 11.21
CA LEU A 60 9.26 4.83 11.32
C LEU A 60 9.13 3.82 10.18
N TYR A 61 9.79 4.09 9.05
CA TYR A 61 9.79 3.20 7.88
C TYR A 61 11.04 2.31 7.86
N ARG A 62 11.24 1.53 8.91
CA ARG A 62 12.42 0.67 9.09
C ARG A 62 12.07 -0.61 9.87
N TYR A 63 12.92 -1.63 9.76
CA TYR A 63 12.86 -2.80 10.63
C TYR A 63 13.30 -2.46 12.06
N THR A 64 12.88 -3.27 13.03
CA THR A 64 13.17 -3.04 14.46
C THR A 64 14.67 -3.06 14.77
N ASP A 65 15.41 -3.90 14.08
CA ASP A 65 16.83 -4.18 14.32
C ASP A 65 17.79 -3.49 13.33
N ARG A 66 17.24 -2.81 12.30
CA ARG A 66 18.05 -2.12 11.31
C ARG A 66 17.46 -0.79 10.90
N GLY A 67 18.12 0.30 11.26
CA GLY A 67 17.77 1.64 10.79
C GLY A 67 18.20 1.88 9.36
N MET A 68 17.57 2.84 8.69
CA MET A 68 18.07 3.36 7.42
C MET A 68 19.35 4.18 7.60
N PRO A 69 20.20 4.29 6.58
CA PRO A 69 21.42 5.11 6.63
C PRO A 69 21.15 6.55 7.10
N ARG A 70 22.05 7.10 7.92
CA ARG A 70 21.92 8.49 8.42
C ARG A 70 21.93 9.51 7.29
N SER A 71 22.64 9.23 6.20
CA SER A 71 22.72 10.06 5.00
C SER A 71 21.41 10.17 4.21
N TYR A 72 20.44 9.27 4.44
CA TYR A 72 19.15 9.35 3.76
C TYR A 72 18.33 10.54 4.29
N PRO A 73 17.56 11.21 3.41
CA PRO A 73 16.64 12.26 3.85
C PRO A 73 15.59 11.69 4.81
N GLU A 74 14.82 12.54 5.44
CA GLU A 74 13.77 12.13 6.38
C GLU A 74 12.69 11.30 5.69
N TRP A 75 12.38 11.62 4.44
CA TRP A 75 11.49 10.85 3.56
C TRP A 75 12.31 10.29 2.40
N PRO A 76 12.81 9.05 2.51
CA PRO A 76 13.63 8.43 1.49
C PRO A 76 12.90 8.26 0.15
N THR A 77 13.67 8.34 -0.92
CA THR A 77 13.19 8.05 -2.28
C THR A 77 13.02 6.55 -2.52
N GLY A 78 12.26 6.19 -3.55
CA GLY A 78 12.07 4.79 -3.93
C GLY A 78 13.38 4.02 -4.09
N PRO A 79 14.37 4.53 -4.87
CA PRO A 79 15.68 3.88 -4.98
C PRO A 79 16.41 3.69 -3.65
N GLN A 80 16.30 4.65 -2.73
CA GLN A 80 16.91 4.53 -1.40
C GLN A 80 16.24 3.45 -0.55
N VAL A 81 14.90 3.35 -0.61
CA VAL A 81 14.17 2.28 0.07
C VAL A 81 14.53 0.92 -0.53
N HIS A 82 14.56 0.82 -1.87
CA HIS A 82 14.97 -0.41 -2.54
C HIS A 82 16.38 -0.85 -2.12
N ALA A 83 17.36 0.05 -2.13
CA ALA A 83 18.72 -0.23 -1.68
C ALA A 83 18.76 -0.71 -0.21
N TYR A 84 18.01 -0.06 0.68
CA TYR A 84 17.88 -0.48 2.08
C TYR A 84 17.34 -1.91 2.23
N LEU A 85 16.32 -2.28 1.43
CA LEU A 85 15.75 -3.63 1.44
C LEU A 85 16.72 -4.66 0.85
N ALA A 86 17.45 -4.31 -0.20
CA ALA A 86 18.48 -5.16 -0.80
C ALA A 86 19.64 -5.44 0.16
N ASP A 87 20.09 -4.41 0.87
CA ASP A 87 21.11 -4.53 1.92
C ASP A 87 20.62 -5.40 3.09
N TYR A 88 19.35 -5.21 3.49
CA TYR A 88 18.74 -6.06 4.52
C TYR A 88 18.71 -7.54 4.10
N ALA A 89 18.23 -7.81 2.88
CA ALA A 89 18.17 -9.18 2.36
C ALA A 89 19.55 -9.83 2.23
N ARG A 90 20.58 -9.06 1.86
CA ARG A 90 21.97 -9.54 1.79
C ARG A 90 22.52 -9.87 3.18
N ASP A 91 22.41 -8.95 4.11
CA ASP A 91 23.08 -9.05 5.43
C ASP A 91 22.46 -10.13 6.32
N TYR A 92 21.18 -10.43 6.15
CA TYR A 92 20.52 -11.56 6.81
C TYR A 92 20.53 -12.86 5.97
N GLY A 93 21.27 -12.91 4.86
CA GLY A 93 21.40 -14.10 4.02
C GLY A 93 20.10 -14.53 3.31
N ILE A 94 19.11 -13.63 3.25
CA ILE A 94 17.79 -13.93 2.65
C ILE A 94 17.89 -13.94 1.12
N LYS A 95 18.71 -13.07 0.53
CA LYS A 95 18.79 -12.89 -0.92
C LYS A 95 19.01 -14.20 -1.68
N ARG A 96 19.82 -15.11 -1.16
CA ARG A 96 20.11 -16.42 -1.75
C ARG A 96 18.95 -17.42 -1.71
N LEU A 97 17.92 -17.12 -0.92
CA LEU A 97 16.74 -17.97 -0.73
C LEU A 97 15.56 -17.49 -1.58
N ILE A 98 15.73 -16.36 -2.29
CA ILE A 98 14.68 -15.80 -3.14
C ILE A 98 14.79 -16.43 -4.53
N ARG A 99 13.71 -17.04 -4.96
CA ARG A 99 13.50 -17.49 -6.34
C ARG A 99 12.75 -16.41 -7.09
N PHE A 100 13.49 -15.59 -7.82
CA PHE A 100 12.93 -14.53 -8.67
C PHE A 100 12.23 -15.11 -9.90
N ASN A 101 11.39 -14.30 -10.54
CA ASN A 101 10.59 -14.67 -11.71
C ASN A 101 9.79 -15.96 -11.48
N THR A 102 9.39 -16.21 -10.25
CA THR A 102 8.68 -17.41 -9.83
C THR A 102 7.31 -17.01 -9.27
N ALA A 103 6.27 -17.36 -10.01
CA ALA A 103 4.89 -17.09 -9.64
C ALA A 103 4.20 -18.30 -9.02
N VAL A 104 3.49 -18.11 -7.93
CA VAL A 104 2.56 -19.12 -7.41
C VAL A 104 1.29 -19.06 -8.24
N LEU A 105 0.95 -20.14 -8.93
CA LEU A 105 -0.25 -20.25 -9.75
C LEU A 105 -1.43 -20.73 -8.93
N GLN A 106 -1.19 -21.75 -8.10
CA GLN A 106 -2.21 -22.38 -7.27
C GLN A 106 -1.56 -22.96 -6.02
N MET A 107 -2.29 -22.96 -4.93
CA MET A 107 -1.96 -23.73 -3.73
C MET A 107 -3.15 -24.58 -3.30
N ASN A 108 -2.86 -25.82 -2.93
CA ASN A 108 -3.84 -26.80 -2.51
C ASN A 108 -3.44 -27.36 -1.16
N ARG A 109 -4.43 -27.73 -0.34
CA ARG A 109 -4.12 -28.50 0.88
C ARG A 109 -3.50 -29.84 0.52
N ARG A 110 -2.53 -30.24 1.31
CA ARG A 110 -2.03 -31.63 1.28
C ARG A 110 -3.14 -32.55 1.80
N PRO A 111 -3.11 -33.86 1.51
CA PRO A 111 -4.07 -34.81 2.08
C PRO A 111 -4.21 -34.65 3.59
N ASP A 112 -5.40 -34.88 4.13
CA ASP A 112 -5.76 -34.60 5.55
C ASP A 112 -4.81 -35.24 6.58
N SER A 113 -4.13 -36.32 6.23
CA SER A 113 -3.13 -36.97 7.08
C SER A 113 -1.80 -36.20 7.19
N ILE A 114 -1.54 -35.20 6.32
CA ILE A 114 -0.27 -34.49 6.24
C ILE A 114 -0.52 -32.97 6.26
N PRO A 115 -0.23 -32.27 7.37
CA PRO A 115 -0.37 -30.81 7.44
C PRO A 115 0.43 -30.08 6.35
N GLY A 116 -0.07 -28.92 5.94
CA GLY A 116 0.62 -28.02 5.01
C GLY A 116 -0.02 -27.92 3.63
N TRP A 117 0.75 -27.40 2.68
CA TRP A 117 0.30 -26.96 1.38
C TRP A 117 1.16 -27.52 0.26
N LYS A 118 0.54 -27.79 -0.88
CA LYS A 118 1.19 -28.08 -2.15
C LYS A 118 1.01 -26.89 -3.07
N LEU A 119 2.11 -26.33 -3.58
CA LEU A 119 2.14 -25.15 -4.43
C LEU A 119 2.55 -25.53 -5.86
N ASP A 120 1.81 -24.98 -6.82
CA ASP A 120 2.17 -25.00 -8.23
C ASP A 120 2.93 -23.69 -8.53
N LEU A 121 4.22 -23.83 -8.85
CA LEU A 121 5.15 -22.72 -9.06
C LEU A 121 5.54 -22.67 -10.54
N ARG A 122 5.43 -21.49 -11.17
CA ARG A 122 5.86 -21.27 -12.54
C ARG A 122 7.12 -20.42 -12.55
N GLY A 123 8.23 -20.98 -13.01
CA GLY A 123 9.51 -20.30 -13.20
C GLY A 123 9.62 -19.53 -14.51
N THR A 124 10.84 -19.08 -14.82
CA THR A 124 11.19 -18.29 -16.02
C THR A 124 10.99 -19.06 -17.33
N ASP A 125 11.20 -20.36 -17.31
CA ASP A 125 11.07 -21.29 -18.46
C ASP A 125 9.61 -21.69 -18.73
N SER A 126 8.66 -21.08 -18.03
CA SER A 126 7.24 -21.42 -18.04
C SER A 126 6.92 -22.83 -17.54
N HIS A 127 7.92 -23.58 -17.08
CA HIS A 127 7.71 -24.91 -16.50
C HIS A 127 7.02 -24.76 -15.13
N ILE A 128 6.04 -25.64 -14.89
CA ILE A 128 5.33 -25.68 -13.61
C ILE A 128 5.91 -26.80 -12.77
N THR A 129 6.45 -26.45 -11.60
CA THR A 129 6.88 -27.40 -10.57
C THR A 129 5.87 -27.46 -9.44
N GLN A 130 5.77 -28.63 -8.80
CA GLN A 130 4.91 -28.84 -7.65
C GLN A 130 5.77 -29.10 -6.42
N GLU A 131 5.64 -28.24 -5.41
CA GLU A 131 6.43 -28.34 -4.18
C GLU A 131 5.53 -28.36 -2.94
N ASN A 132 5.98 -29.10 -1.93
CA ASN A 132 5.26 -29.24 -0.66
C ASN A 132 5.94 -28.40 0.43
N PHE A 133 5.12 -27.70 1.21
CA PHE A 133 5.56 -26.89 2.34
C PHE A 133 4.70 -27.19 3.58
N ASP A 134 5.34 -27.20 4.75
CA ASP A 134 4.67 -27.40 6.03
C ASP A 134 3.92 -26.15 6.50
N PHE A 135 4.40 -24.97 6.06
CA PHE A 135 3.82 -23.68 6.38
C PHE A 135 3.99 -22.69 5.21
N VAL A 136 2.97 -21.88 4.95
CA VAL A 136 3.02 -20.84 3.92
C VAL A 136 2.77 -19.48 4.55
N VAL A 137 3.56 -18.48 4.16
CA VAL A 137 3.36 -17.08 4.56
C VAL A 137 3.05 -16.25 3.32
N VAL A 138 1.84 -15.67 3.29
CA VAL A 138 1.42 -14.77 2.22
C VAL A 138 1.90 -13.36 2.55
N CYS A 139 2.80 -12.85 1.71
CA CYS A 139 3.43 -11.53 1.84
C CYS A 139 3.24 -10.69 0.57
N THR A 140 2.10 -10.86 -0.10
CA THR A 140 1.81 -10.19 -1.38
C THR A 140 1.58 -8.68 -1.24
N GLY A 141 1.33 -8.21 -0.01
CA GLY A 141 1.10 -6.80 0.29
C GLY A 141 -0.28 -6.29 -0.13
N GLN A 142 -0.55 -5.03 0.20
CA GLN A 142 -1.84 -4.37 -0.06
C GLN A 142 -1.96 -3.84 -1.51
N PHE A 143 -0.83 -3.66 -2.20
CA PHE A 143 -0.76 -3.11 -3.55
C PHE A 143 -0.32 -4.20 -4.55
N ASN A 144 -1.01 -5.35 -4.56
CA ASN A 144 -0.58 -6.49 -5.36
C ASN A 144 -1.37 -6.68 -6.65
N GLU A 145 -2.68 -6.40 -6.66
CA GLU A 145 -3.54 -6.52 -7.84
C GLU A 145 -3.94 -5.12 -8.34
N PRO A 146 -3.35 -4.64 -9.46
CA PRO A 146 -3.72 -3.34 -10.03
C PRO A 146 -5.21 -3.26 -10.35
N GLN A 147 -5.87 -2.20 -9.91
CA GLN A 147 -7.26 -1.97 -10.25
C GLN A 147 -7.36 -1.27 -11.60
N VAL A 148 -7.36 -2.05 -12.66
CA VAL A 148 -7.55 -1.57 -14.03
C VAL A 148 -9.04 -1.48 -14.32
N ILE A 149 -9.55 -0.23 -14.44
CA ILE A 149 -10.93 0.01 -14.82
C ILE A 149 -10.99 -0.02 -16.35
N SER A 150 -11.83 -0.90 -16.90
CA SER A 150 -12.08 -0.95 -18.34
C SER A 150 -13.26 -0.01 -18.65
N HIS A 151 -13.06 0.87 -19.63
CA HIS A 151 -14.10 1.76 -20.13
C HIS A 151 -14.38 1.45 -21.61
N PRO A 152 -15.62 1.66 -22.10
CA PRO A 152 -15.96 1.50 -23.52
C PRO A 152 -15.04 2.33 -24.42
N GLY A 153 -14.75 1.84 -25.62
CA GLY A 153 -13.93 2.55 -26.60
C GLY A 153 -12.41 2.42 -26.39
N LYS A 154 -11.96 1.62 -25.39
CA LYS A 154 -10.53 1.41 -25.11
C LYS A 154 -9.75 0.97 -26.35
N ASP A 155 -10.24 -0.04 -27.06
CA ASP A 155 -9.54 -0.60 -28.22
C ASP A 155 -9.41 0.43 -29.36
N THR A 156 -10.42 1.27 -29.57
CA THR A 156 -10.36 2.37 -30.53
C THR A 156 -9.32 3.41 -30.13
N PHE A 157 -9.24 3.76 -28.85
CA PHE A 157 -8.23 4.67 -28.34
C PHE A 157 -6.79 4.14 -28.58
N GLU A 158 -6.57 2.85 -28.28
CA GLU A 158 -5.25 2.22 -28.47
C GLU A 158 -4.89 2.06 -29.95
N THR A 159 -5.83 1.66 -30.82
CA THR A 159 -5.58 1.56 -32.28
C THR A 159 -5.30 2.89 -32.95
N GLN A 160 -5.78 4.00 -32.41
CA GLN A 160 -5.45 5.35 -32.84
C GLN A 160 -4.13 5.88 -32.25
N GLY A 161 -3.33 5.03 -31.61
CA GLY A 161 -2.04 5.36 -31.02
C GLY A 161 -2.09 5.97 -29.63
N GLY A 162 -3.23 5.87 -28.93
CA GLY A 162 -3.31 6.14 -27.51
C GLY A 162 -2.66 5.02 -26.69
N ARG A 163 -2.19 5.35 -25.50
CA ARG A 163 -1.60 4.36 -24.58
C ARG A 163 -2.27 4.44 -23.22
N ILE A 164 -2.63 3.29 -22.65
CA ILE A 164 -3.23 3.20 -21.32
C ILE A 164 -2.30 2.39 -20.43
N LEU A 165 -1.92 2.95 -19.28
CA LEU A 165 -1.05 2.32 -18.29
C LEU A 165 -1.69 2.40 -16.91
N HIS A 166 -1.52 1.36 -16.11
CA HIS A 166 -1.72 1.50 -14.67
C HIS A 166 -0.51 2.22 -14.04
N SER A 167 -0.69 2.90 -12.91
CA SER A 167 0.38 3.64 -12.21
C SER A 167 1.62 2.80 -11.92
N SER A 168 1.48 1.47 -11.73
CA SER A 168 2.59 0.53 -11.56
C SER A 168 3.39 0.25 -12.85
N GLN A 169 2.92 0.70 -13.99
CA GLN A 169 3.57 0.56 -15.30
C GLN A 169 4.17 1.89 -15.79
N TYR A 170 3.89 2.98 -15.08
CA TYR A 170 4.50 4.30 -15.33
C TYR A 170 5.82 4.39 -14.56
N ASN A 171 6.82 3.64 -15.00
CA ASN A 171 8.13 3.52 -14.36
C ASN A 171 9.26 4.28 -15.08
N ASP A 172 8.94 4.95 -16.19
CA ASP A 172 9.85 5.80 -16.96
C ASP A 172 9.16 7.13 -17.26
N ALA A 173 9.74 8.22 -16.77
CA ALA A 173 9.24 9.58 -16.99
C ALA A 173 9.25 9.98 -18.49
N ALA A 174 10.17 9.43 -19.28
CA ALA A 174 10.29 9.74 -20.71
C ALA A 174 9.01 9.37 -21.50
N ILE A 175 8.20 8.44 -20.97
CA ILE A 175 6.90 8.07 -21.56
C ILE A 175 5.97 9.29 -21.71
N ALA A 176 6.05 10.27 -20.81
CA ALA A 176 5.19 11.46 -20.84
C ALA A 176 5.65 12.56 -21.79
N LYS A 177 6.93 12.56 -22.20
CA LYS A 177 7.54 13.65 -22.97
C LYS A 177 6.79 13.96 -24.28
N GLY A 178 6.39 15.21 -24.45
CA GLY A 178 5.69 15.72 -25.62
C GLY A 178 4.23 15.24 -25.78
N ARG A 179 3.71 14.45 -24.83
CA ARG A 179 2.36 13.87 -24.90
C ARG A 179 1.35 14.65 -24.08
N LYS A 180 0.08 14.56 -24.48
CA LYS A 180 -1.07 14.95 -23.66
C LYS A 180 -1.36 13.81 -22.70
N VAL A 181 -1.08 14.04 -21.41
CA VAL A 181 -1.20 13.03 -20.36
C VAL A 181 -2.45 13.27 -19.53
N VAL A 182 -3.28 12.24 -19.38
CA VAL A 182 -4.41 12.25 -18.48
C VAL A 182 -4.16 11.25 -17.36
N VAL A 183 -4.19 11.71 -16.11
CA VAL A 183 -4.05 10.86 -14.92
C VAL A 183 -5.40 10.71 -14.25
N LEU A 184 -5.87 9.46 -14.13
CA LEU A 184 -7.15 9.15 -13.47
C LEU A 184 -6.91 8.70 -12.04
N GLY A 185 -7.31 9.51 -11.08
CA GLY A 185 -7.20 9.22 -9.66
C GLY A 185 -6.99 10.46 -8.80
N GLY A 186 -7.32 10.39 -7.52
CA GLY A 186 -7.22 11.50 -6.58
C GLY A 186 -6.23 11.29 -5.44
N SER A 187 -5.48 10.17 -5.40
CA SER A 187 -4.57 9.84 -4.30
C SER A 187 -3.13 10.32 -4.54
N LYS A 188 -2.21 9.91 -3.67
CA LYS A 188 -0.78 10.33 -3.71
C LYS A 188 -0.14 9.99 -5.06
N SER A 189 -0.29 8.75 -5.54
CA SER A 189 0.31 8.32 -6.83
C SER A 189 -0.17 9.16 -8.01
N ALA A 190 -1.45 9.54 -8.03
CA ALA A 190 -2.00 10.36 -9.11
C ALA A 190 -1.35 11.74 -9.15
N THR A 191 -1.21 12.40 -8.00
CA THR A 191 -0.58 13.73 -7.94
C THR A 191 0.92 13.69 -8.20
N ASP A 192 1.61 12.63 -7.75
CA ASP A 192 3.05 12.45 -8.02
C ASP A 192 3.29 12.26 -9.52
N ILE A 193 2.51 11.40 -10.17
CA ILE A 193 2.62 11.14 -11.62
C ILE A 193 2.28 12.39 -12.43
N ALA A 194 1.25 13.16 -12.03
CA ALA A 194 0.91 14.41 -12.72
C ALA A 194 2.07 15.43 -12.66
N VAL A 195 2.68 15.60 -11.48
CA VAL A 195 3.87 16.48 -11.33
C VAL A 195 5.05 15.94 -12.13
N ASN A 196 5.31 14.64 -12.05
CA ASN A 196 6.40 14.03 -12.83
C ASN A 196 6.19 14.21 -14.34
N ALA A 197 4.96 14.02 -14.85
CA ALA A 197 4.65 14.22 -16.26
C ALA A 197 4.93 15.66 -16.73
N VAL A 198 4.57 16.69 -15.93
CA VAL A 198 4.92 18.08 -16.22
C VAL A 198 6.44 18.26 -16.28
N ASN A 199 7.15 17.76 -15.28
CA ASN A 199 8.61 17.88 -15.18
C ASN A 199 9.33 17.11 -16.30
N ALA A 200 8.76 16.03 -16.80
CA ALA A 200 9.26 15.24 -17.93
C ALA A 200 9.00 15.89 -19.30
N GLY A 201 8.28 17.03 -19.34
CA GLY A 201 8.02 17.76 -20.57
C GLY A 201 6.79 17.25 -21.32
N ALA A 202 5.76 16.79 -20.65
CA ALA A 202 4.45 16.56 -21.25
C ALA A 202 3.91 17.86 -21.88
N SER A 203 3.23 17.77 -23.02
CA SER A 203 2.67 18.94 -23.71
C SER A 203 1.40 19.49 -23.02
N ASP A 204 0.67 18.62 -22.33
CA ASP A 204 -0.50 18.97 -21.51
C ASP A 204 -0.67 17.91 -20.43
N VAL A 205 -1.07 18.29 -19.21
CA VAL A 205 -1.33 17.36 -18.12
C VAL A 205 -2.68 17.65 -17.47
N THR A 206 -3.55 16.66 -17.49
CA THR A 206 -4.87 16.73 -16.85
C THR A 206 -4.97 15.67 -15.77
N LEU A 207 -5.34 16.05 -14.55
CA LEU A 207 -5.71 15.17 -13.46
C LEU A 207 -7.23 15.09 -13.35
N VAL A 208 -7.78 13.91 -13.49
CA VAL A 208 -9.22 13.65 -13.28
C VAL A 208 -9.41 12.94 -11.94
N TYR A 209 -10.23 13.51 -11.06
CA TYR A 209 -10.47 12.97 -9.72
C TYR A 209 -11.97 13.08 -9.33
N ARG A 210 -12.46 12.13 -8.53
CA ARG A 210 -13.87 12.10 -8.09
C ARG A 210 -14.15 12.99 -6.89
N ARG A 211 -13.27 12.94 -5.90
CA ARG A 211 -13.38 13.71 -4.65
C ARG A 211 -12.02 14.29 -4.28
N PRO A 212 -11.94 15.54 -3.89
CA PRO A 212 -10.74 16.08 -3.28
C PRO A 212 -10.55 15.44 -1.89
N VAL A 213 -9.29 15.25 -1.50
CA VAL A 213 -8.94 14.66 -0.20
C VAL A 213 -7.99 15.59 0.55
N TRP A 214 -8.12 15.63 1.88
CA TRP A 214 -7.19 16.36 2.73
C TRP A 214 -5.77 15.80 2.55
N ARG A 215 -4.82 16.72 2.44
CA ARG A 215 -3.40 16.40 2.31
C ARG A 215 -2.61 17.21 3.30
N CYS A 216 -1.54 16.63 3.80
CA CYS A 216 -0.66 17.31 4.73
C CYS A 216 0.69 17.62 4.06
N PRO A 217 1.18 18.84 4.10
CA PRO A 217 2.53 19.15 3.63
C PRO A 217 3.57 18.57 4.59
N TYR A 218 4.78 18.29 4.10
CA TYR A 218 5.90 17.86 4.95
C TYR A 218 6.22 18.82 6.08
N PHE A 219 5.99 20.13 5.85
CA PHE A 219 6.16 21.18 6.85
C PHE A 219 4.91 22.05 6.90
N ILE A 220 4.18 21.97 7.99
CA ILE A 220 2.97 22.77 8.25
C ILE A 220 3.41 24.20 8.57
N GLY A 221 2.80 25.18 7.88
CA GLY A 221 3.23 26.58 7.98
C GLY A 221 4.66 26.83 7.48
N GLY A 222 5.25 25.88 6.75
CA GLY A 222 6.63 25.94 6.29
C GLY A 222 7.69 25.68 7.38
N LEU A 223 7.29 25.51 8.64
CA LEU A 223 8.19 25.43 9.80
C LEU A 223 8.06 24.14 10.59
N ILE A 224 6.85 23.67 10.83
CA ILE A 224 6.60 22.54 11.72
C ILE A 224 6.58 21.26 10.90
N ASN A 225 7.58 20.42 11.14
CA ASN A 225 7.64 19.11 10.52
C ASN A 225 6.40 18.29 10.87
N PHE A 226 5.71 17.79 9.84
CA PHE A 226 4.52 16.95 9.93
C PHE A 226 4.62 15.84 10.99
N LYS A 227 5.77 15.18 11.10
CA LYS A 227 5.95 14.08 12.05
C LYS A 227 5.77 14.51 13.51
N ARG A 228 6.09 15.76 13.85
CA ARG A 228 5.98 16.27 15.21
C ARG A 228 4.54 16.53 15.66
N ILE A 229 3.61 16.53 14.71
CA ILE A 229 2.18 16.63 14.97
C ILE A 229 1.53 15.26 14.86
N PHE A 230 1.67 14.59 13.71
CA PHE A 230 0.89 13.39 13.38
C PHE A 230 1.39 12.10 14.03
N TYR A 231 2.66 12.04 14.49
CA TYR A 231 3.21 10.87 15.16
C TYR A 231 3.39 11.09 16.67
N THR A 232 2.45 11.80 17.29
CA THR A 232 2.48 12.06 18.73
C THR A 232 1.27 11.46 19.43
N ARG A 233 1.44 11.01 20.68
CA ARG A 233 0.33 10.54 21.51
C ARG A 233 -0.72 11.63 21.79
N ALA A 234 -0.32 12.90 21.71
CA ALA A 234 -1.25 14.01 21.85
C ALA A 234 -2.26 14.05 20.70
N LEU A 235 -1.81 13.79 19.46
CA LEU A 235 -2.72 13.71 18.33
C LEU A 235 -3.58 12.42 18.40
N GLU A 236 -2.98 11.29 18.76
CA GLU A 236 -3.72 10.04 18.96
C GLU A 236 -4.90 10.25 19.93
N ALA A 237 -4.69 11.04 20.99
CA ALA A 237 -5.75 11.40 21.94
C ALA A 237 -6.84 12.30 21.34
N MET A 238 -6.58 13.00 20.24
CA MET A 238 -7.58 13.83 19.52
C MET A 238 -8.46 13.02 18.57
N PHE A 239 -8.06 11.81 18.21
CA PHE A 239 -8.91 10.89 17.43
C PHE A 239 -9.95 10.19 18.32
N ARG A 240 -11.12 9.93 17.76
CA ARG A 240 -12.17 9.12 18.42
C ARG A 240 -11.75 7.66 18.45
N SER A 241 -10.96 7.25 19.43
CA SER A 241 -10.63 5.84 19.65
C SER A 241 -11.56 5.24 20.71
N GLY A 242 -12.23 4.15 20.38
CA GLY A 242 -13.10 3.42 21.31
C GLY A 242 -12.36 2.75 22.48
N SER A 243 -11.02 2.69 22.43
CA SER A 243 -10.19 1.97 23.41
C SER A 243 -9.46 2.88 24.42
N VAL A 244 -9.79 4.17 24.47
CA VAL A 244 -9.07 5.12 25.31
C VAL A 244 -9.55 5.03 26.77
N ALA A 245 -8.61 5.03 27.74
CA ALA A 245 -8.86 5.00 29.16
C ALA A 245 -9.86 6.08 29.62
N SER A 246 -10.67 5.79 30.64
CA SER A 246 -11.77 6.63 31.13
C SER A 246 -11.34 8.09 31.45
N LEU A 247 -10.11 8.29 31.91
CA LEU A 247 -9.55 9.61 32.16
C LEU A 247 -9.38 10.45 30.86
N LEU A 248 -8.96 9.82 29.76
CA LEU A 248 -8.87 10.49 28.46
C LEU A 248 -10.25 10.82 27.87
N ARG A 249 -11.28 10.01 28.14
CA ARG A 249 -12.66 10.32 27.72
C ARG A 249 -13.19 11.56 28.44
N PHE A 250 -12.89 11.73 29.72
CA PHE A 250 -13.27 12.91 30.49
C PHE A 250 -12.56 14.16 29.94
N THR A 251 -11.24 14.10 29.72
CA THR A 251 -10.49 15.21 29.14
C THR A 251 -10.96 15.55 27.72
N GLN A 252 -11.31 14.56 26.90
CA GLN A 252 -11.91 14.76 25.57
C GLN A 252 -13.27 15.46 25.67
N ALA A 253 -14.10 15.15 26.65
CA ALA A 253 -15.40 15.79 26.83
C ALA A 253 -15.27 17.27 27.20
N VAL A 254 -14.36 17.61 28.12
CA VAL A 254 -14.08 18.98 28.58
C VAL A 254 -13.33 19.79 27.53
N ALA A 255 -12.41 19.17 26.79
CA ALA A 255 -11.58 19.84 25.78
C ALA A 255 -12.25 19.95 24.40
N LYS A 256 -13.49 19.45 24.21
CA LYS A 256 -14.18 19.48 22.91
C LYS A 256 -14.12 20.82 22.16
N PRO A 257 -14.39 21.97 22.78
CA PRO A 257 -14.31 23.25 22.07
C PRO A 257 -12.90 23.59 21.59
N LEU A 258 -11.89 23.31 22.44
CA LEU A 258 -10.49 23.55 22.10
C LEU A 258 -10.01 22.64 20.98
N VAL A 259 -10.36 21.36 21.02
CA VAL A 259 -10.09 20.38 19.96
C VAL A 259 -10.75 20.81 18.64
N TRP A 260 -12.00 21.26 18.70
CA TRP A 260 -12.69 21.76 17.52
C TRP A 260 -12.01 23.00 16.91
N VAL A 261 -11.63 23.97 17.74
CA VAL A 261 -10.89 25.17 17.28
C VAL A 261 -9.55 24.77 16.67
N SER A 262 -8.84 23.82 17.28
CA SER A 262 -7.56 23.33 16.75
C SER A 262 -7.71 22.70 15.35
N TRP A 263 -8.76 21.89 15.13
CA TRP A 263 -9.04 21.30 13.81
C TRP A 263 -9.42 22.38 12.79
N ARG A 264 -10.24 23.36 13.15
CA ARG A 264 -10.60 24.48 12.24
C ARG A 264 -9.40 25.36 11.90
N GLY A 265 -8.52 25.59 12.88
CA GLY A 265 -7.26 26.29 12.65
C GLY A 265 -6.33 25.55 11.69
N LEU A 266 -6.16 24.24 11.88
CA LEU A 266 -5.38 23.39 10.97
C LEU A 266 -5.99 23.38 9.56
N GLU A 267 -7.30 23.22 9.46
CA GLU A 267 -8.01 23.23 8.17
C GLU A 267 -7.80 24.54 7.41
N SER A 268 -7.93 25.67 8.10
CA SER A 268 -7.71 26.99 7.52
C SER A 268 -6.27 27.18 7.05
N LEU A 269 -5.31 26.71 7.84
CA LEU A 269 -3.89 26.74 7.50
C LEU A 269 -3.58 25.87 6.27
N LEU A 270 -4.13 24.66 6.21
CA LEU A 270 -3.95 23.75 5.06
C LEU A 270 -4.58 24.34 3.78
N LYS A 271 -5.79 24.93 3.87
CA LYS A 271 -6.45 25.62 2.75
C LYS A 271 -5.57 26.74 2.20
N LEU A 272 -4.99 27.54 3.08
CA LEU A 272 -4.12 28.65 2.69
C LEU A 272 -2.79 28.16 2.12
N GLN A 273 -2.08 27.28 2.83
CA GLN A 273 -0.75 26.80 2.45
C GLN A 273 -0.77 26.03 1.14
N LEU A 274 -1.75 25.18 0.93
CA LEU A 274 -1.90 24.37 -0.28
C LEU A 274 -2.73 25.07 -1.37
N LYS A 275 -3.18 26.32 -1.14
CA LYS A 275 -4.00 27.09 -2.09
C LYS A 275 -5.26 26.33 -2.56
N LEU A 276 -5.86 25.52 -1.66
CA LEU A 276 -6.95 24.59 -2.03
C LEU A 276 -8.15 25.33 -2.68
N THR A 277 -8.49 26.51 -2.18
CA THR A 277 -9.59 27.33 -2.75
C THR A 277 -9.26 27.79 -4.18
N LYS A 278 -8.01 28.22 -4.43
CA LYS A 278 -7.59 28.63 -5.78
C LYS A 278 -7.57 27.46 -6.77
N CYS A 279 -7.30 26.24 -6.28
CA CYS A 279 -7.26 25.03 -7.09
C CYS A 279 -8.65 24.37 -7.25
N ASP A 280 -9.69 24.87 -6.62
CA ASP A 280 -11.01 24.24 -6.52
C ASP A 280 -10.93 22.78 -5.98
N MET A 281 -10.04 22.57 -5.01
CA MET A 281 -9.75 21.25 -4.44
C MET A 281 -9.96 21.19 -2.92
N VAL A 282 -10.88 22.01 -2.40
CA VAL A 282 -11.27 21.93 -0.97
C VAL A 282 -12.11 20.68 -0.76
N PRO A 283 -11.72 19.76 0.16
CA PRO A 283 -12.53 18.59 0.48
C PRO A 283 -13.91 18.95 1.04
N ASP A 284 -14.91 18.15 0.70
CA ASP A 284 -16.29 18.32 1.17
C ASP A 284 -16.43 17.93 2.66
N GLU A 285 -15.58 17.00 3.14
CA GLU A 285 -15.56 16.53 4.51
C GLU A 285 -14.64 17.35 5.41
N ARG A 286 -14.84 17.28 6.71
CA ARG A 286 -13.93 17.91 7.67
C ARG A 286 -12.58 17.20 7.72
N VAL A 287 -11.52 17.92 8.07
CA VAL A 287 -10.17 17.34 8.12
C VAL A 287 -10.09 16.16 9.11
N GLU A 288 -10.74 16.27 10.28
CA GLU A 288 -10.78 15.21 11.29
C GLU A 288 -11.50 13.95 10.84
N ASP A 289 -12.48 14.05 9.96
CA ASP A 289 -13.20 12.90 9.41
C ASP A 289 -12.37 12.21 8.31
N GLY A 290 -11.67 12.97 7.49
CA GLY A 290 -10.77 12.45 6.44
C GLY A 290 -9.49 11.83 7.00
N VAL A 291 -8.99 12.30 8.13
CA VAL A 291 -7.76 11.80 8.76
C VAL A 291 -7.90 10.38 9.31
N ASN A 292 -9.11 9.94 9.67
CA ASN A 292 -9.36 8.60 10.21
C ASN A 292 -9.01 7.47 9.21
N CYS A 293 -9.03 7.75 7.90
CA CYS A 293 -8.76 6.73 6.88
C CYS A 293 -7.31 6.76 6.37
N SER A 294 -6.79 7.92 6.04
CA SER A 294 -5.38 8.18 5.72
C SER A 294 -5.20 9.66 5.39
N VAL A 295 -4.10 10.27 5.82
CA VAL A 295 -3.71 11.60 5.36
C VAL A 295 -2.54 11.46 4.42
N PRO A 296 -2.77 11.48 3.12
CA PRO A 296 -1.66 11.45 2.17
C PRO A 296 -0.83 12.73 2.29
N ILE A 297 0.47 12.57 2.18
CA ILE A 297 1.37 13.71 2.09
C ILE A 297 1.12 14.46 0.77
N ALA A 298 1.04 15.78 0.85
CA ALA A 298 0.92 16.62 -0.33
C ALA A 298 2.16 16.48 -1.22
N THR A 299 1.95 16.20 -2.50
CA THR A 299 3.03 16.15 -3.49
C THR A 299 3.67 17.53 -3.64
N PRO A 300 4.99 17.66 -3.46
CA PRO A 300 5.68 18.92 -3.70
C PRO A 300 5.41 19.45 -5.12
N GLY A 301 5.07 20.73 -5.22
CA GLY A 301 4.81 21.38 -6.52
C GLY A 301 3.40 21.15 -7.09
N PHE A 302 2.63 20.16 -6.64
CA PHE A 302 1.33 19.84 -7.24
C PHE A 302 0.34 21.02 -7.22
N PHE A 303 0.00 21.53 -6.05
CA PHE A 303 -0.96 22.64 -5.92
C PHE A 303 -0.47 23.95 -6.58
N PRO A 304 0.80 24.35 -6.48
CA PRO A 304 1.33 25.43 -7.31
C PRO A 304 1.13 25.20 -8.82
N MET A 305 1.41 24.01 -9.34
CA MET A 305 1.23 23.69 -10.76
C MET A 305 -0.23 23.72 -11.19
N VAL A 306 -1.17 23.32 -10.32
CA VAL A 306 -2.62 23.47 -10.57
C VAL A 306 -3.00 24.95 -10.55
N ALA A 307 -2.58 25.70 -9.55
CA ALA A 307 -2.90 27.13 -9.42
C ALA A 307 -2.34 27.99 -10.56
N ASP A 308 -1.25 27.54 -11.19
CA ASP A 308 -0.59 28.21 -12.33
C ASP A 308 -1.07 27.66 -13.69
N GLY A 309 -1.98 26.68 -13.71
CA GLY A 309 -2.55 26.10 -14.92
C GLY A 309 -1.65 25.09 -15.67
N ARG A 310 -0.51 24.70 -15.10
CA ARG A 310 0.37 23.67 -15.67
C ARG A 310 -0.21 22.26 -15.53
N ILE A 311 -1.06 22.02 -14.55
CA ILE A 311 -1.87 20.84 -14.40
C ILE A 311 -3.33 21.29 -14.37
N LYS A 312 -4.15 20.75 -15.25
CA LYS A 312 -5.59 20.92 -15.22
C LYS A 312 -6.19 19.89 -14.26
N ALA A 313 -6.82 20.33 -13.19
CA ALA A 313 -7.47 19.44 -12.22
C ALA A 313 -8.98 19.47 -12.45
N ILE A 314 -9.58 18.34 -12.87
CA ILE A 314 -10.98 18.24 -13.24
C ILE A 314 -11.68 17.28 -12.27
N ARG A 315 -12.70 17.79 -11.58
CA ARG A 315 -13.54 16.95 -10.72
C ARG A 315 -14.61 16.30 -11.56
N GLY A 316 -14.59 14.96 -11.66
CA GLY A 316 -15.56 14.21 -12.44
C GLY A 316 -15.27 12.73 -12.50
N SER A 317 -16.09 12.01 -13.22
CA SER A 317 -15.94 10.59 -13.52
C SER A 317 -15.73 10.38 -15.01
N PHE A 318 -14.84 9.46 -15.34
CA PHE A 318 -14.59 9.05 -16.70
C PHE A 318 -15.70 8.09 -17.16
N ASP A 319 -16.22 8.29 -18.37
CA ASP A 319 -17.29 7.48 -18.94
C ASP A 319 -16.77 6.55 -20.03
N HIS A 320 -16.28 7.07 -21.16
CA HIS A 320 -15.80 6.27 -22.28
C HIS A 320 -14.71 6.98 -23.10
N TYR A 321 -14.07 6.22 -23.98
CA TYR A 321 -13.18 6.74 -25.01
C TYR A 321 -13.94 6.95 -26.33
N ASP A 322 -13.72 8.11 -26.96
CA ASP A 322 -14.19 8.42 -28.32
C ASP A 322 -12.96 8.78 -29.17
N GLY A 323 -12.40 7.80 -29.86
CA GLY A 323 -11.08 7.93 -30.50
C GLY A 323 -10.00 8.29 -29.49
N LYS A 324 -9.24 9.35 -29.72
CA LYS A 324 -8.23 9.90 -28.79
C LYS A 324 -8.82 10.81 -27.72
N THR A 325 -10.13 10.87 -27.59
CA THR A 325 -10.80 11.74 -26.64
C THR A 325 -11.34 10.91 -25.46
N ILE A 326 -11.09 11.38 -24.25
CA ILE A 326 -11.73 10.92 -23.04
C ILE A 326 -13.02 11.72 -22.87
N VAL A 327 -14.14 11.05 -22.75
CA VAL A 327 -15.45 11.66 -22.47
C VAL A 327 -15.78 11.47 -21.01
N MET A 328 -16.06 12.56 -20.31
CA MET A 328 -16.46 12.57 -18.91
C MET A 328 -17.97 12.42 -18.77
N THR A 329 -18.44 11.92 -17.63
CA THR A 329 -19.88 11.76 -17.33
C THR A 329 -20.68 13.09 -17.51
N GLY A 330 -20.05 14.24 -17.39
CA GLY A 330 -20.64 15.58 -17.64
C GLY A 330 -20.50 16.07 -19.07
N SER A 331 -20.19 15.21 -20.05
CA SER A 331 -19.95 15.53 -21.46
C SER A 331 -18.70 16.37 -21.75
N GLU A 332 -17.89 16.65 -20.75
CA GLU A 332 -16.56 17.27 -20.95
C GLU A 332 -15.65 16.31 -21.72
N ARG A 333 -14.84 16.86 -22.64
CA ARG A 333 -14.03 16.10 -23.58
C ARG A 333 -12.56 16.48 -23.45
N ILE A 334 -11.69 15.50 -23.24
CA ILE A 334 -10.25 15.69 -23.00
C ILE A 334 -9.48 14.86 -24.02
N ILE A 335 -8.63 15.48 -24.84
CA ILE A 335 -7.76 14.78 -25.78
C ILE A 335 -6.56 14.21 -25.00
N ALA A 336 -6.24 12.95 -25.22
CA ALA A 336 -5.13 12.27 -24.57
C ALA A 336 -4.31 11.42 -25.56
N ASP A 337 -2.99 11.40 -25.35
CA ASP A 337 -2.07 10.45 -25.97
C ASP A 337 -1.69 9.34 -25.00
N LEU A 338 -1.67 9.67 -23.70
CA LEU A 338 -1.35 8.76 -22.60
C LEU A 338 -2.38 8.90 -21.48
N VAL A 339 -2.95 7.79 -21.08
CA VAL A 339 -3.82 7.69 -19.88
C VAL A 339 -3.10 6.87 -18.82
N VAL A 340 -2.95 7.44 -17.62
CA VAL A 340 -2.38 6.73 -16.48
C VAL A 340 -3.47 6.48 -15.44
N LEU A 341 -3.81 5.21 -15.24
CA LEU A 341 -4.78 4.76 -14.25
C LEU A 341 -4.12 4.71 -12.87
N ALA A 342 -4.24 5.78 -12.10
CA ALA A 342 -3.84 5.82 -10.70
C ALA A 342 -5.04 5.45 -9.79
N THR A 343 -5.74 4.39 -10.16
CA THR A 343 -7.02 3.92 -9.61
C THR A 343 -6.86 2.98 -8.42
N GLY A 344 -5.62 2.77 -7.98
CA GLY A 344 -5.29 1.97 -6.80
C GLY A 344 -5.18 0.48 -7.08
N TYR A 345 -5.31 -0.30 -6.02
CA TYR A 345 -5.09 -1.74 -6.03
C TYR A 345 -6.17 -2.45 -5.22
N ARG A 346 -6.30 -3.75 -5.47
CA ARG A 346 -7.04 -4.67 -4.60
C ARG A 346 -6.05 -5.60 -3.90
N ILE A 347 -6.37 -5.99 -2.68
CA ILE A 347 -5.63 -7.03 -1.99
C ILE A 347 -6.17 -8.36 -2.50
N GLY A 348 -5.32 -9.17 -3.12
CA GLY A 348 -5.72 -10.44 -3.70
C GLY A 348 -4.80 -11.59 -3.32
N VAL A 349 -5.39 -12.78 -3.20
CA VAL A 349 -4.70 -14.07 -3.06
C VAL A 349 -5.27 -15.06 -4.09
N PRO A 350 -5.13 -14.74 -5.41
CA PRO A 350 -5.81 -15.48 -6.47
C PRO A 350 -5.39 -16.94 -6.57
N PHE A 351 -4.20 -17.27 -6.08
CA PHE A 351 -3.64 -18.62 -6.05
C PHE A 351 -4.26 -19.52 -4.96
N LEU A 352 -4.98 -18.95 -4.00
CA LEU A 352 -5.71 -19.72 -2.98
C LEU A 352 -7.04 -20.21 -3.58
N PRO A 353 -7.43 -21.50 -3.40
CA PRO A 353 -8.70 -22.03 -3.88
C PRO A 353 -9.91 -21.21 -3.42
N GLN A 354 -10.94 -21.12 -4.25
CA GLN A 354 -12.14 -20.31 -4.00
C GLN A 354 -12.79 -20.63 -2.65
N THR A 355 -12.88 -21.91 -2.30
CA THR A 355 -13.48 -22.38 -1.03
C THR A 355 -12.80 -21.79 0.20
N PHE A 356 -11.48 -21.55 0.15
CA PHE A 356 -10.76 -20.89 1.25
C PHE A 356 -10.90 -19.38 1.17
N ARG A 357 -10.94 -18.80 -0.05
CA ARG A 357 -11.14 -17.34 -0.21
C ARG A 357 -12.49 -16.87 0.32
N ASP A 358 -13.55 -17.64 0.08
CA ASP A 358 -14.91 -17.33 0.55
C ASP A 358 -15.01 -17.29 2.09
N ASN A 359 -14.18 -18.07 2.78
CA ASN A 359 -14.08 -18.04 4.24
C ASN A 359 -13.07 -17.01 4.77
N LEU A 360 -12.14 -16.58 3.95
CA LEU A 360 -11.05 -15.66 4.31
C LEU A 360 -11.43 -14.20 4.12
N VAL A 361 -12.33 -13.90 3.18
CA VAL A 361 -12.73 -12.54 2.81
C VAL A 361 -14.22 -12.42 2.99
N ASP A 362 -14.67 -11.38 3.70
CA ASP A 362 -16.09 -11.11 3.89
C ASP A 362 -16.73 -10.47 2.62
N PRO A 363 -18.06 -10.29 2.58
CA PRO A 363 -18.74 -9.66 1.45
C PRO A 363 -18.29 -8.25 1.13
N ASP A 364 -17.75 -7.51 2.10
CA ASP A 364 -17.23 -6.15 1.95
C ASP A 364 -15.76 -6.14 1.48
N GLY A 365 -15.15 -7.31 1.29
CA GLY A 365 -13.79 -7.48 0.83
C GLY A 365 -12.73 -7.38 1.94
N GLN A 366 -13.13 -7.43 3.21
CA GLN A 366 -12.23 -7.40 4.35
C GLN A 366 -11.73 -8.81 4.69
N TYR A 367 -10.46 -8.89 5.08
CA TYR A 367 -9.85 -10.18 5.42
C TYR A 367 -10.16 -10.59 6.87
N ARG A 368 -10.73 -11.77 7.04
CA ARG A 368 -11.05 -12.42 8.33
C ARG A 368 -9.79 -13.02 8.94
N LEU A 369 -8.93 -12.17 9.47
CA LEU A 369 -7.65 -12.54 10.05
C LEU A 369 -7.53 -12.04 11.50
N TYR A 370 -7.23 -12.94 12.41
CA TYR A 370 -6.85 -12.58 13.77
C TYR A 370 -5.58 -11.73 13.74
N ARG A 371 -5.65 -10.52 14.31
CA ARG A 371 -4.58 -9.50 14.25
C ARG A 371 -4.12 -9.13 12.84
N LEU A 372 -4.92 -9.43 11.82
CA LEU A 372 -4.54 -9.34 10.40
C LEU A 372 -3.32 -10.21 10.03
N ILE A 373 -3.11 -11.33 10.75
CA ILE A 373 -1.94 -12.21 10.60
C ILE A 373 -2.33 -13.66 10.37
N ALA A 374 -3.33 -14.20 11.04
CA ALA A 374 -3.66 -15.63 11.01
C ALA A 374 -5.16 -15.88 10.94
N ASN A 375 -5.57 -16.91 10.22
CA ASN A 375 -6.93 -17.41 10.24
C ASN A 375 -6.98 -18.71 11.06
N PRO A 376 -7.88 -18.86 12.07
CA PRO A 376 -7.90 -20.02 12.93
C PRO A 376 -8.26 -21.33 12.23
N ASP A 377 -8.92 -21.26 11.06
CA ASP A 377 -9.29 -22.43 10.27
C ASP A 377 -8.20 -22.84 9.24
N LEU A 378 -7.15 -22.02 9.14
CA LEU A 378 -5.99 -22.23 8.25
C LEU A 378 -4.68 -22.21 9.07
N PRO A 379 -4.44 -23.17 9.99
CA PRO A 379 -3.33 -23.10 10.95
C PRO A 379 -1.94 -23.11 10.32
N ASP A 380 -1.79 -23.64 9.09
CA ASP A 380 -0.52 -23.73 8.36
C ASP A 380 -0.34 -22.59 7.35
N LEU A 381 -1.16 -21.52 7.48
CA LEU A 381 -1.14 -20.35 6.61
C LEU A 381 -1.11 -19.09 7.45
N GLY A 382 -0.16 -18.21 7.14
CA GLY A 382 -0.07 -16.91 7.78
C GLY A 382 0.02 -15.77 6.77
N PHE A 383 -0.22 -14.56 7.25
CA PHE A 383 -0.28 -13.34 6.44
C PHE A 383 0.57 -12.26 7.10
N VAL A 384 1.43 -11.59 6.32
CA VAL A 384 2.23 -10.46 6.80
C VAL A 384 2.13 -9.31 5.81
N GLY A 385 1.82 -8.10 6.34
CA GLY A 385 1.64 -6.90 5.53
C GLY A 385 0.20 -6.67 5.06
N PHE A 386 -0.78 -7.27 5.73
CA PHE A 386 -2.21 -7.07 5.49
C PHE A 386 -2.81 -5.96 6.35
N ASN A 387 -2.06 -5.42 7.28
CA ASN A 387 -2.44 -4.26 8.09
C ASN A 387 -2.01 -2.96 7.41
N SER A 388 -2.92 -2.00 7.30
CA SER A 388 -2.57 -0.63 6.90
C SER A 388 -2.02 0.12 8.10
N SER A 389 -0.85 0.77 7.94
CA SER A 389 -0.23 1.54 9.01
C SER A 389 0.78 2.53 8.45
N PHE A 390 0.95 3.67 9.14
CA PHE A 390 2.07 4.58 8.90
C PHE A 390 3.44 3.94 9.20
N CYS A 391 3.45 2.90 10.04
CA CYS A 391 4.64 2.15 10.43
C CYS A 391 4.70 0.78 9.74
N THR A 392 4.37 0.71 8.45
CA THR A 392 4.19 -0.54 7.71
C THR A 392 5.34 -1.53 7.89
N VAL A 393 6.59 -1.08 7.81
CA VAL A 393 7.79 -1.95 7.95
C VAL A 393 7.88 -2.52 9.36
N LEU A 394 7.71 -1.67 10.37
CA LEU A 394 7.71 -2.07 11.78
C LEU A 394 6.58 -3.05 12.09
N CYS A 395 5.36 -2.77 11.59
CA CYS A 395 4.22 -3.65 11.76
C CYS A 395 4.44 -5.01 11.09
N ALA A 396 5.04 -5.04 9.90
CA ALA A 396 5.40 -6.29 9.22
C ALA A 396 6.42 -7.11 10.01
N ASP A 397 7.44 -6.46 10.57
CA ASP A 397 8.46 -7.12 11.40
C ASP A 397 7.83 -7.70 12.70
N MET A 398 6.98 -6.94 13.38
CA MET A 398 6.26 -7.42 14.55
C MET A 398 5.30 -8.57 14.22
N ALA A 399 4.56 -8.47 13.12
CA ALA A 399 3.65 -9.52 12.65
C ALA A 399 4.41 -10.81 12.32
N ALA A 400 5.54 -10.72 11.63
CA ALA A 400 6.39 -11.86 11.30
C ALA A 400 6.93 -12.56 12.55
N ASN A 401 7.41 -11.78 13.53
CA ASN A 401 7.89 -12.31 14.81
C ASN A 401 6.78 -12.97 15.66
N TRP A 402 5.56 -12.43 15.59
CA TRP A 402 4.41 -13.05 16.22
C TRP A 402 4.02 -14.34 15.49
N LEU A 403 3.94 -14.30 14.16
CA LEU A 403 3.51 -15.42 13.33
C LEU A 403 4.40 -16.66 13.50
N VAL A 404 5.72 -16.49 13.51
CA VAL A 404 6.64 -17.62 13.69
C VAL A 404 6.45 -18.28 15.05
N ARG A 405 6.22 -17.51 16.12
CA ARG A 405 5.95 -18.05 17.46
C ARG A 405 4.60 -18.76 17.51
N TYR A 406 3.59 -18.22 16.83
CA TYR A 406 2.30 -18.86 16.66
C TYR A 406 2.44 -20.21 15.94
N ALA A 407 3.14 -20.23 14.80
CA ALA A 407 3.41 -21.43 14.02
C ALA A 407 4.17 -22.52 14.79
N ASP A 408 4.98 -22.11 15.76
CA ASP A 408 5.77 -23.00 16.64
C ASP A 408 5.01 -23.43 17.90
N GLY A 409 3.82 -22.88 18.17
CA GLY A 409 3.12 -23.09 19.43
C GLY A 409 3.85 -22.49 20.64
N GLN A 410 4.64 -21.43 20.43
CA GLN A 410 5.50 -20.80 21.46
C GLN A 410 5.09 -19.35 21.79
N LEU A 411 3.83 -19.02 21.60
CA LEU A 411 3.28 -17.79 22.18
C LEU A 411 3.18 -17.95 23.69
N ALA A 412 3.40 -16.86 24.43
CA ALA A 412 3.18 -16.85 25.89
C ALA A 412 1.72 -17.19 26.27
N TYR A 413 0.78 -16.82 25.40
CA TYR A 413 -0.61 -17.24 25.44
C TYR A 413 -1.03 -17.68 24.04
N GLN A 414 -1.45 -18.94 23.90
CA GLN A 414 -1.93 -19.49 22.65
C GLN A 414 -3.46 -19.31 22.60
N PRO A 415 -3.99 -18.40 21.74
CA PRO A 415 -5.43 -18.19 21.68
C PRO A 415 -6.13 -19.42 21.13
N THR A 416 -7.32 -19.72 21.65
CA THR A 416 -8.20 -20.74 21.11
C THR A 416 -8.83 -20.27 19.78
N LYS A 417 -9.34 -21.21 18.98
CA LYS A 417 -10.04 -20.85 17.72
C LYS A 417 -11.22 -19.91 17.98
N ASP A 418 -12.01 -20.18 19.00
CA ASP A 418 -13.19 -19.37 19.35
C ASP A 418 -12.81 -17.94 19.76
N GLU A 419 -11.74 -17.78 20.52
CA GLU A 419 -11.21 -16.46 20.86
C GLU A 419 -10.74 -15.70 19.64
N MET A 420 -10.06 -16.39 18.71
CA MET A 420 -9.62 -15.79 17.47
C MET A 420 -10.80 -15.33 16.61
N HIS A 421 -11.83 -16.17 16.44
CA HIS A 421 -13.05 -15.80 15.70
C HIS A 421 -13.77 -14.62 16.34
N LYS A 422 -13.95 -14.62 17.65
CA LYS A 422 -14.58 -13.52 18.38
C LYS A 422 -13.87 -12.18 18.13
N ILE A 423 -12.53 -12.19 18.14
CA ILE A 423 -11.76 -10.96 17.88
C ILE A 423 -11.85 -10.54 16.41
N ILE A 424 -11.84 -11.49 15.46
CA ILE A 424 -12.03 -11.22 14.04
C ILE A 424 -13.38 -10.52 13.84
N ASP A 425 -14.46 -11.08 14.35
CA ASP A 425 -15.81 -10.51 14.19
C ASP A 425 -15.91 -9.13 14.84
N MET A 426 -15.31 -8.93 16.00
CA MET A 426 -15.24 -7.62 16.64
C MET A 426 -14.49 -6.59 15.78
N MET A 427 -13.40 -7.00 15.10
CA MET A 427 -12.62 -6.07 14.25
C MET A 427 -13.32 -5.71 12.93
N LEU A 428 -14.15 -6.59 12.38
CA LEU A 428 -14.92 -6.34 11.17
C LEU A 428 -16.11 -5.40 11.38
N HIS A 429 -16.57 -5.22 12.62
CA HIS A 429 -17.67 -4.33 12.98
C HIS A 429 -17.21 -2.92 13.42
N PHE A 430 -15.91 -2.63 13.39
CA PHE A 430 -15.31 -1.31 13.63
C PHE A 430 -14.90 -0.61 12.32
#